data_d2b1530170ebf2e355ad646ac5a38344
#
_entry.id   d2b1530170ebf2e355ad646ac5a38344
#
_cell.length_a   1.000
_cell.length_b   1.000
_cell.length_c   1.000
_cell.angle_alpha   90.00
_cell.angle_beta   90.00
_cell.angle_gamma   90.00
#
_symmetry.space_group_name_H-M   'P 1'
#
loop_
_entity.id
_entity.type
_entity.pdbx_description
1 polymer ?
#
loop_
_entity_poly.entity_id
_entity_poly.type
_entity_poly.pdbx_seq_one_letter_code
_entity_poly.pdbx_strand_id
1 'polypeptide(L)'
;MMRFSFRIAAALLWLGGLLLPAAPAAAQLDGASSLPTIAEKTEGMDRRDGYFPVYWDAQTGQLWLEIPRFTNVLYVTSLPTGLGSNPVGLDRGQLGARRVVRFERTGPTVLLVAPNLDYRASTRNPAERAAVREAFAPGVLWDFEVAAEGPDGHVLVNATEFVVRDAHGVARRLKQTDQGSYALDAGRSVPFPAAVKAFPENTELAARLTFTTDGRPGRYVRQTAATPRALTLRVRHSLIALPDTAGYTPRPFDPRSGLFYESYKDYSTPIGASMTQRVVNRHRLHCAEAPGADGLCPAEAPIVYYLDPGTPEPVRSALLDGARWWAEAFRAAGYEDAYRVEVLPDSADPMDVRYNVIQWVHRRTRGWSYGASVTDPRTGEILKGHVTLGSQRVRQDYLLAEGLLAPYQGARADGIPADEDPMLEMALARIRQLSAHEVG
;
A
#
# COMPACT_ATOMS: atom_id res chain seq x y z
N MET A 1 47.97 25.76 54.50
CA MET A 1 48.12 27.07 55.11
C MET A 1 47.10 27.98 54.48
N MET A 2 46.15 28.42 55.09
CA MET A 2 45.68 29.57 55.86
C MET A 2 44.16 29.39 56.09
N ARG A 3 43.86 29.22 57.35
CA ARG A 3 42.49 29.33 57.95
C ARG A 3 42.13 30.81 58.05
N PHE A 4 40.89 31.18 57.79
CA PHE A 4 40.29 32.36 58.39
C PHE A 4 38.86 32.04 58.84
N SER A 5 38.71 32.01 60.13
CA SER A 5 37.42 32.07 60.89
C SER A 5 37.04 33.50 61.14
N PHE A 6 35.76 33.84 61.01
CA PHE A 6 35.19 34.99 61.73
C PHE A 6 33.82 34.67 62.32
N ARG A 7 33.71 34.99 63.54
CA ARG A 7 32.56 34.78 64.44
C ARG A 7 31.78 36.11 64.64
N ILE A 8 30.53 35.97 65.09
CA ILE A 8 29.77 36.90 66.04
C ILE A 8 28.89 37.88 65.21
N ALA A 9 27.62 38.18 65.58
CA ALA A 9 26.87 38.14 66.86
C ALA A 9 25.35 38.11 66.60
N ALA A 10 24.65 37.61 67.60
CA ALA A 10 23.20 37.63 67.76
C ALA A 10 22.66 39.00 68.09
N ALA A 11 21.48 39.38 67.59
CA ALA A 11 20.60 40.37 68.23
C ALA A 11 19.13 39.89 68.06
N LEU A 12 18.55 39.50 69.15
CA LEU A 12 17.13 39.24 69.36
C LEU A 12 16.37 40.57 69.43
N LEU A 13 15.36 40.74 68.63
CA LEU A 13 14.28 41.71 68.84
C LEU A 13 12.93 41.02 68.57
N TRP A 14 12.20 40.83 69.63
CA TRP A 14 10.80 40.41 69.64
C TRP A 14 9.90 41.57 69.22
N LEU A 15 9.08 41.33 68.15
CA LEU A 15 7.88 42.14 67.94
C LEU A 15 6.75 41.18 67.53
N GLY A 16 5.77 41.09 68.46
CA GLY A 16 4.57 40.34 68.23
C GLY A 16 3.70 41.00 67.14
N GLY A 17 3.36 40.22 66.09
CA GLY A 17 2.41 40.62 65.06
C GLY A 17 1.38 39.50 64.87
N LEU A 18 0.11 39.86 65.01
CA LEU A 18 -1.06 39.01 64.82
C LEU A 18 -0.96 38.22 63.47
N LEU A 19 -0.96 36.92 63.60
CA LEU A 19 -1.19 36.03 62.49
C LEU A 19 -2.69 35.88 62.21
N LEU A 20 -3.19 36.53 61.16
CA LEU A 20 -4.43 36.12 60.49
C LEU A 20 -4.10 34.95 59.54
N PRO A 21 -4.87 33.86 59.57
CA PRO A 21 -4.65 32.77 58.59
C PRO A 21 -5.12 33.24 57.21
N ALA A 22 -4.18 33.46 56.29
CA ALA A 22 -4.49 33.56 54.90
C ALA A 22 -4.86 32.15 54.39
N ALA A 23 -6.11 31.95 54.00
CA ALA A 23 -6.53 30.77 53.23
C ALA A 23 -5.72 30.70 51.92
N PRO A 24 -5.19 29.54 51.54
CA PRO A 24 -4.59 29.40 50.23
C PRO A 24 -5.71 29.57 49.19
N ALA A 25 -5.63 30.64 48.41
CA ALA A 25 -6.36 30.70 47.14
C ALA A 25 -5.83 29.56 46.27
N ALA A 26 -6.62 28.48 46.20
CA ALA A 26 -6.44 27.48 45.15
C ALA A 26 -6.64 28.23 43.84
N ALA A 27 -5.55 28.58 43.19
CA ALA A 27 -5.60 28.98 41.80
C ALA A 27 -6.10 27.74 41.04
N GLN A 28 -7.38 27.75 40.71
CA GLN A 28 -7.92 26.88 39.65
C GLN A 28 -7.12 27.19 38.40
N LEU A 29 -6.25 26.26 38.04
CA LEU A 29 -5.70 26.15 36.69
C LEU A 29 -6.84 25.66 35.77
N ASP A 30 -7.91 26.45 35.66
CA ASP A 30 -8.90 26.29 34.60
C ASP A 30 -8.34 26.93 33.34
N GLY A 31 -7.78 26.11 32.45
CA GLY A 31 -7.19 26.60 31.24
C GLY A 31 -6.57 25.53 30.35
N ALA A 32 -6.71 24.26 30.65
CA ALA A 32 -6.53 23.24 29.63
C ALA A 32 -7.79 23.28 28.73
N SER A 33 -7.73 23.98 27.61
CA SER A 33 -8.72 23.86 26.54
C SER A 33 -8.83 22.37 26.23
N SER A 34 -9.87 21.71 26.73
CA SER A 34 -10.14 20.32 26.40
C SER A 34 -10.46 20.27 24.90
N LEU A 35 -9.74 19.42 24.17
CA LEU A 35 -10.06 19.19 22.76
C LEU A 35 -11.55 18.80 22.66
N PRO A 36 -12.23 19.19 21.56
CA PRO A 36 -13.60 18.76 21.32
C PRO A 36 -13.64 17.23 21.17
N THR A 37 -14.81 16.66 21.36
CA THR A 37 -15.05 15.26 21.02
C THR A 37 -15.00 15.06 19.50
N ILE A 38 -14.68 13.84 19.05
CA ILE A 38 -14.73 13.51 17.63
C ILE A 38 -16.12 13.77 17.04
N ALA A 39 -17.18 13.44 17.81
CA ALA A 39 -18.56 13.67 17.37
C ALA A 39 -18.86 15.16 17.14
N GLU A 40 -18.46 16.03 18.06
CA GLU A 40 -18.64 17.48 17.91
C GLU A 40 -17.84 18.05 16.73
N LYS A 41 -16.59 17.57 16.55
CA LYS A 41 -15.70 18.06 15.49
C LYS A 41 -16.14 17.62 14.10
N THR A 42 -16.80 16.47 13.98
CA THR A 42 -17.20 15.88 12.70
C THR A 42 -18.69 16.02 12.40
N GLU A 43 -19.40 16.83 13.18
CA GLU A 43 -20.83 17.11 12.94
C GLU A 43 -21.06 17.65 11.52
N GLY A 44 -21.96 17.00 10.79
CA GLY A 44 -22.29 17.37 9.40
C GLY A 44 -21.30 16.89 8.32
N MET A 45 -20.23 16.18 8.68
CA MET A 45 -19.30 15.58 7.73
C MET A 45 -19.79 14.22 7.22
N ASP A 46 -19.36 13.86 6.00
CA ASP A 46 -19.61 12.52 5.41
C ASP A 46 -18.66 11.50 6.04
N ARG A 47 -19.21 10.63 6.89
CA ARG A 47 -18.46 9.58 7.60
C ARG A 47 -18.41 8.29 6.79
N ARG A 48 -17.24 7.65 6.77
CA ARG A 48 -16.99 6.34 6.15
C ARG A 48 -16.35 5.41 7.17
N ASP A 49 -17.13 4.43 7.61
CA ASP A 49 -16.71 3.47 8.61
C ASP A 49 -15.87 2.35 7.99
N GLY A 50 -14.84 1.91 8.71
CA GLY A 50 -13.94 0.83 8.29
C GLY A 50 -12.73 0.70 9.21
N TYR A 51 -11.63 0.19 8.68
CA TYR A 51 -10.40 -0.09 9.45
C TYR A 51 -9.87 1.14 10.20
N PHE A 52 -9.81 2.29 9.52
CA PHE A 52 -9.66 3.63 10.07
C PHE A 52 -10.85 4.46 9.56
N PRO A 53 -11.74 4.95 10.41
CA PRO A 53 -12.83 5.81 9.97
C PRO A 53 -12.31 7.11 9.36
N VAL A 54 -12.99 7.58 8.31
CA VAL A 54 -12.63 8.79 7.60
C VAL A 54 -13.85 9.71 7.52
N TYR A 55 -13.63 11.01 7.63
CA TYR A 55 -14.68 12.01 7.51
C TYR A 55 -14.30 13.01 6.41
N TRP A 56 -15.25 13.32 5.56
CA TRP A 56 -15.10 14.32 4.51
C TRP A 56 -15.94 15.55 4.83
N ASP A 57 -15.27 16.69 5.00
CA ASP A 57 -15.90 17.99 5.13
C ASP A 57 -16.03 18.63 3.75
N ALA A 58 -17.23 18.59 3.18
CA ALA A 58 -17.50 19.14 1.86
C ALA A 58 -17.50 20.69 1.83
N GLN A 59 -17.68 21.34 2.99
CA GLN A 59 -17.70 22.81 3.07
C GLN A 59 -16.29 23.39 3.01
N THR A 60 -15.35 22.76 3.70
CA THR A 60 -13.95 23.22 3.76
C THR A 60 -13.02 22.47 2.81
N GLY A 61 -13.47 21.36 2.21
CA GLY A 61 -12.66 20.50 1.36
C GLY A 61 -11.59 19.73 2.14
N GLN A 62 -11.82 19.47 3.44
CA GLN A 62 -10.88 18.80 4.32
C GLN A 62 -11.19 17.32 4.50
N LEU A 63 -10.14 16.52 4.58
CA LEU A 63 -10.20 15.10 4.86
C LEU A 63 -9.68 14.83 6.27
N TRP A 64 -10.48 14.17 7.09
CA TRP A 64 -10.16 13.86 8.47
C TRP A 64 -10.03 12.35 8.66
N LEU A 65 -9.05 11.95 9.46
CA LEU A 65 -8.76 10.55 9.77
C LEU A 65 -8.91 10.33 11.27
N GLU A 66 -9.78 9.40 11.65
CA GLU A 66 -9.83 8.90 13.02
C GLU A 66 -8.80 7.77 13.18
N ILE A 67 -7.99 7.87 14.22
CA ILE A 67 -6.96 6.89 14.57
C ILE A 67 -7.43 6.16 15.84
N PRO A 68 -8.09 4.99 15.67
CA PRO A 68 -8.67 4.26 16.80
C PRO A 68 -7.64 3.36 17.49
N ARG A 69 -6.45 3.19 16.90
CA ARG A 69 -5.42 2.28 17.39
C ARG A 69 -4.02 2.73 17.03
N PHE A 70 -3.09 2.50 17.90
CA PHE A 70 -1.67 2.85 17.76
C PHE A 70 -0.79 1.59 17.52
N THR A 71 -1.31 0.67 16.71
CA THR A 71 -0.64 -0.58 16.33
C THR A 71 0.06 -0.45 14.98
N ASN A 72 0.87 -1.46 14.64
CA ASN A 72 1.49 -1.53 13.31
C ASN A 72 0.42 -1.74 12.23
N VAL A 73 0.56 -1.02 11.13
CA VAL A 73 -0.25 -1.16 9.92
C VAL A 73 0.66 -1.20 8.69
N LEU A 74 0.22 -1.76 7.59
CA LEU A 74 0.95 -1.69 6.33
C LEU A 74 0.49 -0.45 5.57
N TYR A 75 1.43 0.44 5.28
CA TYR A 75 1.22 1.63 4.46
C TYR A 75 1.76 1.39 3.06
N VAL A 76 0.90 1.57 2.05
CA VAL A 76 1.24 1.40 0.63
C VAL A 76 0.78 2.61 -0.15
N THR A 77 1.60 3.09 -1.08
CA THR A 77 1.17 4.07 -2.07
C THR A 77 0.88 3.40 -3.40
N SER A 78 -0.06 3.94 -4.18
CA SER A 78 -0.34 3.42 -5.53
C SER A 78 -0.89 4.50 -6.46
N LEU A 79 -0.93 4.21 -7.77
CA LEU A 79 -1.45 5.08 -8.81
C LEU A 79 -2.76 4.52 -9.39
N PRO A 80 -3.95 4.94 -8.93
CA PRO A 80 -5.22 4.54 -9.54
C PRO A 80 -5.37 5.01 -10.98
N THR A 81 -4.68 6.08 -11.36
CA THR A 81 -4.58 6.57 -12.75
C THR A 81 -3.13 6.71 -13.14
N GLY A 82 -2.82 6.34 -14.37
CA GLY A 82 -1.46 6.36 -14.89
C GLY A 82 -1.25 7.37 -15.99
N LEU A 83 0.01 7.45 -16.44
CA LEU A 83 0.43 8.28 -17.57
C LEU A 83 0.24 7.58 -18.93
N GLY A 84 -0.22 6.34 -18.96
CA GLY A 84 -0.40 5.57 -20.19
C GLY A 84 0.93 5.16 -20.86
N SER A 85 2.01 5.09 -20.11
CA SER A 85 3.35 4.77 -20.61
C SER A 85 4.11 3.90 -19.60
N ASN A 86 4.23 2.63 -19.91
CA ASN A 86 4.98 1.66 -19.10
C ASN A 86 6.48 2.02 -18.93
N PRO A 87 7.22 2.47 -19.98
CA PRO A 87 8.63 2.85 -19.83
C PRO A 87 8.89 3.94 -18.80
N VAL A 88 7.93 4.83 -18.55
CA VAL A 88 8.03 5.84 -17.49
C VAL A 88 7.84 5.19 -16.11
N GLY A 89 7.08 4.10 -16.01
CA GLY A 89 6.78 3.44 -14.75
C GLY A 89 5.85 4.26 -13.87
N LEU A 90 4.93 5.01 -14.47
CA LEU A 90 3.81 5.71 -13.82
C LEU A 90 2.52 5.19 -14.44
N ASP A 91 2.24 3.93 -14.20
CA ASP A 91 1.18 3.19 -14.84
C ASP A 91 -0.08 3.10 -13.97
N ARG A 92 -1.25 2.91 -14.59
CA ARG A 92 -2.48 2.64 -13.83
C ARG A 92 -2.31 1.36 -13.01
N GLY A 93 -2.63 1.43 -11.72
CA GLY A 93 -2.52 0.31 -10.80
C GLY A 93 -1.13 0.11 -10.21
N GLN A 94 -0.11 0.86 -10.63
CA GLN A 94 1.24 0.67 -10.12
C GLN A 94 1.30 0.84 -8.60
N LEU A 95 1.83 -0.18 -7.92
CA LEU A 95 2.18 -0.13 -6.51
C LEU A 95 3.46 0.67 -6.32
N GLY A 96 3.49 1.49 -5.28
CA GLY A 96 4.66 2.26 -4.87
C GLY A 96 5.36 1.68 -3.64
N ALA A 97 5.90 2.56 -2.82
CA ALA A 97 6.56 2.15 -1.60
C ALA A 97 5.58 1.46 -0.63
N ARG A 98 6.05 0.37 -0.02
CA ARG A 98 5.37 -0.42 0.99
C ARG A 98 6.19 -0.38 2.27
N ARG A 99 5.57 -0.04 3.39
CA ARG A 99 6.23 0.04 4.71
C ARG A 99 5.28 -0.37 5.81
N VAL A 100 5.77 -1.11 6.79
CA VAL A 100 5.09 -1.17 8.08
C VAL A 100 5.25 0.20 8.73
N VAL A 101 4.16 0.75 9.23
CA VAL A 101 4.15 2.01 9.97
C VAL A 101 3.33 1.85 11.24
N ARG A 102 3.50 2.76 12.19
CA ARG A 102 2.62 2.90 13.36
C ARG A 102 2.39 4.37 13.65
N PHE A 103 1.25 4.67 14.21
CA PHE A 103 1.00 5.97 14.78
C PHE A 103 1.58 6.01 16.18
N GLU A 104 2.28 7.09 16.52
CA GLU A 104 2.86 7.34 17.85
C GLU A 104 2.40 8.71 18.33
N ARG A 105 1.67 8.74 19.46
CA ARG A 105 1.21 10.01 20.04
C ARG A 105 2.22 10.55 21.04
N THR A 106 2.56 11.83 20.90
CA THR A 106 3.36 12.58 21.87
C THR A 106 2.68 13.91 22.13
N GLY A 107 1.95 14.00 23.23
CA GLY A 107 1.15 15.17 23.56
C GLY A 107 0.09 15.48 22.50
N PRO A 108 0.11 16.69 21.91
CA PRO A 108 -0.85 17.09 20.87
C PRO A 108 -0.48 16.56 19.46
N THR A 109 0.66 15.91 19.31
CA THR A 109 1.16 15.45 18.01
C THR A 109 1.05 13.93 17.88
N VAL A 110 0.63 13.46 16.68
CA VAL A 110 0.69 12.06 16.29
C VAL A 110 1.67 11.93 15.13
N LEU A 111 2.69 11.12 15.32
CA LEU A 111 3.69 10.81 14.28
C LEU A 111 3.32 9.52 13.54
N LEU A 112 3.50 9.51 12.22
CA LEU A 112 3.47 8.30 11.42
C LEU A 112 4.90 7.78 11.26
N VAL A 113 5.26 6.76 12.03
CA VAL A 113 6.62 6.25 12.13
C VAL A 113 6.77 4.93 11.39
N ALA A 114 7.77 4.82 10.53
CA ALA A 114 8.18 3.58 9.88
C ALA A 114 9.38 2.99 10.63
N PRO A 115 9.22 1.89 11.40
CA PRO A 115 10.35 1.18 11.99
C PRO A 115 11.24 0.60 10.89
N ASN A 116 12.54 0.53 11.16
CA ASN A 116 13.47 -0.09 10.22
C ASN A 116 13.44 -1.61 10.38
N LEU A 117 12.66 -2.29 9.53
CA LEU A 117 12.50 -3.73 9.55
C LEU A 117 13.53 -4.48 8.69
N ASP A 118 14.46 -3.79 8.04
CA ASP A 118 15.55 -4.41 7.29
C ASP A 118 16.60 -5.01 8.22
N TYR A 119 16.56 -4.59 9.49
CA TYR A 119 17.48 -5.04 10.55
C TYR A 119 16.68 -5.54 11.75
N ARG A 120 16.88 -6.80 12.13
CA ARG A 120 16.10 -7.48 13.17
C ARG A 120 17.03 -8.25 14.11
N ALA A 121 16.48 -8.64 15.25
CA ALA A 121 17.02 -9.69 16.10
C ALA A 121 15.89 -10.66 16.47
N SER A 122 15.87 -11.84 15.86
CA SER A 122 14.87 -12.90 16.08
C SER A 122 15.20 -13.71 17.33
N THR A 123 15.42 -13.01 18.44
CA THR A 123 15.83 -13.55 19.74
C THR A 123 14.77 -13.37 20.80
N ARG A 124 14.78 -14.18 21.86
CA ARG A 124 13.97 -13.98 23.04
C ARG A 124 14.52 -12.88 23.97
N ASN A 125 15.79 -12.51 23.80
CA ASN A 125 16.44 -11.48 24.61
C ASN A 125 15.89 -10.07 24.26
N PRO A 126 15.16 -9.39 25.17
CA PRO A 126 14.58 -8.08 24.90
C PRO A 126 15.64 -6.98 24.75
N ALA A 127 16.77 -7.10 25.43
CA ALA A 127 17.87 -6.13 25.37
C ALA A 127 18.56 -6.16 23.99
N GLU A 128 18.75 -7.34 23.43
CA GLU A 128 19.31 -7.51 22.08
C GLU A 128 18.35 -6.94 21.01
N ARG A 129 17.05 -7.23 21.12
CA ARG A 129 16.05 -6.61 20.25
C ARG A 129 16.03 -5.09 20.36
N ALA A 130 16.20 -4.54 21.57
CA ALA A 130 16.26 -3.10 21.77
C ALA A 130 17.52 -2.51 21.14
N ALA A 131 18.70 -3.11 21.38
CA ALA A 131 19.96 -2.66 20.82
C ALA A 131 19.95 -2.60 19.29
N VAL A 132 19.35 -3.59 18.61
CA VAL A 132 19.21 -3.56 17.14
C VAL A 132 18.26 -2.44 16.72
N ARG A 133 17.10 -2.25 17.37
CA ARG A 133 16.20 -1.15 17.04
C ARG A 133 16.82 0.23 17.23
N GLU A 134 17.65 0.40 18.25
CA GLU A 134 18.34 1.65 18.55
C GLU A 134 19.51 1.93 17.58
N ALA A 135 20.13 0.86 17.05
CA ALA A 135 21.23 0.96 16.08
C ALA A 135 20.77 1.41 14.68
N PHE A 136 19.50 1.21 14.33
CA PHE A 136 18.98 1.48 12.98
C PHE A 136 17.77 2.41 13.03
N ALA A 137 18.00 3.66 12.61
CA ALA A 137 17.00 4.73 12.74
C ALA A 137 15.67 4.40 12.05
N PRO A 138 14.53 4.61 12.72
CA PRO A 138 13.22 4.65 12.08
C PRO A 138 13.07 5.91 11.22
N GLY A 139 12.05 5.93 10.32
CA GLY A 139 11.68 7.11 9.57
C GLY A 139 10.36 7.70 10.08
N VAL A 140 10.33 8.99 10.38
CA VAL A 140 9.06 9.71 10.56
C VAL A 140 8.57 10.16 9.19
N LEU A 141 7.43 9.62 8.74
CA LEU A 141 6.88 9.88 7.40
C LEU A 141 5.97 11.11 7.37
N TRP A 142 5.34 11.41 8.51
CA TRP A 142 4.42 12.53 8.67
C TRP A 142 4.16 12.82 10.14
N ASP A 143 3.73 14.03 10.43
CA ASP A 143 3.21 14.48 11.70
C ASP A 143 1.79 15.02 11.53
N PHE A 144 0.94 14.78 12.53
CA PHE A 144 -0.42 15.27 12.58
C PHE A 144 -0.66 15.97 13.91
N GLU A 145 -1.43 17.04 13.89
CA GLU A 145 -1.96 17.66 15.09
C GLU A 145 -3.29 16.98 15.48
N VAL A 146 -3.44 16.67 16.78
CA VAL A 146 -4.69 16.12 17.32
C VAL A 146 -5.73 17.23 17.38
N ALA A 147 -6.81 17.07 16.61
CA ALA A 147 -7.89 18.05 16.52
C ALA A 147 -9.10 17.73 17.41
N ALA A 148 -9.29 16.46 17.77
CA ALA A 148 -10.36 16.00 18.64
C ALA A 148 -9.98 14.66 19.28
N GLU A 149 -10.66 14.33 20.39
CA GLU A 149 -10.48 13.07 21.10
C GLU A 149 -11.81 12.31 21.19
N GLY A 150 -11.72 10.99 21.07
CA GLY A 150 -12.84 10.07 21.24
C GLY A 150 -12.67 9.16 22.45
N PRO A 151 -13.60 8.24 22.67
CA PRO A 151 -13.47 7.24 23.71
C PRO A 151 -12.24 6.36 23.47
N ASP A 152 -11.76 5.72 24.53
CA ASP A 152 -10.68 4.74 24.50
C ASP A 152 -9.35 5.22 23.87
N GLY A 153 -9.12 6.55 23.90
CA GLY A 153 -7.90 7.16 23.38
C GLY A 153 -7.86 7.33 21.87
N HIS A 154 -9.00 7.21 21.19
CA HIS A 154 -9.11 7.56 19.77
C HIS A 154 -8.76 9.03 19.56
N VAL A 155 -8.12 9.35 18.45
CA VAL A 155 -7.83 10.73 18.07
C VAL A 155 -8.25 11.01 16.63
N LEU A 156 -8.72 12.23 16.38
CA LEU A 156 -9.01 12.74 15.06
C LEU A 156 -7.90 13.68 14.62
N VAL A 157 -7.44 13.51 13.38
CA VAL A 157 -6.41 14.35 12.79
C VAL A 157 -6.82 14.83 11.39
N ASN A 158 -6.33 16.01 10.99
CA ASN A 158 -6.51 16.48 9.62
C ASN A 158 -5.52 15.77 8.69
N ALA A 159 -6.04 14.96 7.76
CA ALA A 159 -5.24 14.21 6.80
C ALA A 159 -5.11 14.90 5.43
N THR A 160 -5.63 16.12 5.25
CA THR A 160 -5.68 16.82 3.97
C THR A 160 -4.29 17.00 3.37
N GLU A 161 -3.35 17.58 4.09
CA GLU A 161 -2.00 17.80 3.61
C GLU A 161 -1.22 16.48 3.46
N PHE A 162 -1.48 15.51 4.33
CA PHE A 162 -0.89 14.17 4.23
C PHE A 162 -1.20 13.51 2.90
N VAL A 163 -2.42 13.65 2.38
CA VAL A 163 -2.80 13.02 1.11
C VAL A 163 -2.41 13.88 -0.09
N VAL A 164 -2.32 15.21 0.06
CA VAL A 164 -1.95 16.14 -1.01
C VAL A 164 -0.42 16.34 -1.05
N ARG A 165 0.32 15.23 -1.16
CA ARG A 165 1.77 15.22 -1.28
C ARG A 165 2.23 14.17 -2.28
N ASP A 166 3.39 14.35 -2.89
CA ASP A 166 3.99 13.36 -3.81
C ASP A 166 4.58 12.15 -3.06
N ALA A 167 3.73 11.41 -2.36
CA ALA A 167 4.14 10.23 -1.60
C ALA A 167 4.56 9.05 -2.49
N HIS A 168 4.08 9.00 -3.72
CA HIS A 168 4.45 7.98 -4.70
C HIS A 168 5.80 8.27 -5.38
N GLY A 169 6.23 9.52 -5.36
CA GLY A 169 7.48 9.96 -5.99
C GLY A 169 7.35 10.19 -7.50
N VAL A 170 6.22 10.70 -7.95
CA VAL A 170 5.92 10.99 -9.37
C VAL A 170 6.96 11.95 -9.97
N ALA A 171 7.24 13.07 -9.29
CA ALA A 171 8.22 14.06 -9.77
C ALA A 171 9.61 13.44 -9.90
N ARG A 172 10.03 12.66 -8.90
CA ARG A 172 11.31 11.94 -8.92
C ARG A 172 11.36 10.95 -10.09
N ARG A 173 10.29 10.20 -10.31
CA ARG A 173 10.21 9.20 -11.39
C ARG A 173 10.28 9.82 -12.76
N LEU A 174 9.58 10.93 -13.00
CA LEU A 174 9.66 11.70 -14.23
C LEU A 174 11.09 12.16 -14.53
N LYS A 175 11.80 12.67 -13.51
CA LYS A 175 13.21 13.07 -13.64
C LYS A 175 14.12 11.88 -13.96
N GLN A 176 13.98 10.77 -13.25
CA GLN A 176 14.81 9.56 -13.44
C GLN A 176 14.63 8.90 -14.82
N THR A 177 13.49 9.14 -15.47
CA THR A 177 13.18 8.58 -16.80
C THR A 177 13.29 9.61 -17.92
N ASP A 178 14.00 10.72 -17.67
CA ASP A 178 14.25 11.80 -18.63
C ASP A 178 12.95 12.42 -19.21
N GLN A 179 11.90 12.46 -18.38
CA GLN A 179 10.64 13.09 -18.78
C GLN A 179 10.56 14.58 -18.39
N GLY A 180 11.56 15.10 -17.72
CA GLY A 180 11.66 16.48 -17.26
C GLY A 180 11.61 16.61 -15.75
N SER A 181 11.90 17.81 -15.25
CA SER A 181 11.81 18.15 -13.83
C SER A 181 10.46 18.80 -13.55
N TYR A 182 9.63 18.11 -12.77
CA TYR A 182 8.31 18.55 -12.36
C TYR A 182 8.27 18.81 -10.85
N ALA A 183 7.43 19.75 -10.45
CA ALA A 183 7.11 20.03 -9.06
C ALA A 183 5.60 19.85 -8.82
N LEU A 184 5.25 19.44 -7.61
CA LEU A 184 3.87 19.41 -7.17
C LEU A 184 3.32 20.84 -7.11
N ASP A 185 2.18 21.05 -7.76
CA ASP A 185 1.42 22.30 -7.71
C ASP A 185 0.33 22.17 -6.65
N ALA A 186 0.59 22.73 -5.47
CA ALA A 186 -0.34 22.62 -4.33
C ALA A 186 -1.69 23.30 -4.63
N GLY A 187 -1.72 24.40 -5.38
CA GLY A 187 -2.94 25.14 -5.71
C GLY A 187 -3.87 24.38 -6.66
N ARG A 188 -3.34 23.39 -7.41
CA ARG A 188 -4.11 22.54 -8.33
C ARG A 188 -4.17 21.08 -7.86
N SER A 189 -3.87 20.83 -6.57
CA SER A 189 -3.88 19.50 -5.97
C SER A 189 -4.86 19.47 -4.80
N VAL A 190 -5.74 18.46 -4.77
CA VAL A 190 -6.81 18.36 -3.78
C VAL A 190 -7.09 16.92 -3.38
N PRO A 191 -7.64 16.65 -2.20
CA PRO A 191 -8.21 15.34 -1.88
C PRO A 191 -9.23 14.92 -2.94
N PHE A 192 -9.38 13.63 -3.14
CA PHE A 192 -10.33 13.08 -4.11
C PHE A 192 -11.37 12.19 -3.41
N PRO A 193 -12.42 12.78 -2.80
CA PRO A 193 -13.34 12.07 -1.92
C PRO A 193 -14.08 10.91 -2.59
N ALA A 194 -14.34 10.96 -3.90
CA ALA A 194 -14.99 9.85 -4.62
C ALA A 194 -14.17 8.54 -4.59
N ALA A 195 -12.86 8.60 -4.35
CA ALA A 195 -11.98 7.44 -4.24
C ALA A 195 -11.43 7.23 -2.82
N VAL A 196 -11.90 7.97 -1.84
CA VAL A 196 -11.68 7.68 -0.42
C VAL A 196 -12.67 6.59 -0.03
N LYS A 197 -12.18 5.49 0.54
CA LYS A 197 -12.98 4.32 0.94
C LYS A 197 -12.46 3.78 2.27
N ALA A 198 -13.35 3.23 3.05
CA ALA A 198 -12.97 2.49 4.25
C ALA A 198 -13.61 1.10 4.18
N PHE A 199 -12.79 0.07 4.34
CA PHE A 199 -13.16 -1.34 4.32
C PHE A 199 -12.82 -1.98 5.67
N PRO A 200 -13.29 -3.20 5.97
CA PRO A 200 -12.99 -3.84 7.25
C PRO A 200 -11.49 -4.01 7.55
N GLU A 201 -10.66 -4.21 6.53
CA GLU A 201 -9.24 -4.50 6.68
C GLU A 201 -8.32 -3.44 6.06
N ASN A 202 -8.87 -2.43 5.40
CA ASN A 202 -8.07 -1.31 4.87
C ASN A 202 -8.86 -0.01 4.75
N THR A 203 -8.13 1.09 4.79
CA THR A 203 -8.65 2.43 4.49
C THR A 203 -7.82 3.04 3.37
N GLU A 204 -8.53 3.53 2.37
CA GLU A 204 -7.99 4.10 1.14
C GLU A 204 -8.21 5.62 1.12
N LEU A 205 -7.13 6.38 1.23
CA LEU A 205 -7.15 7.83 1.10
C LEU A 205 -6.62 8.19 -0.30
N ALA A 206 -7.23 9.14 -0.98
CA ALA A 206 -6.87 9.48 -2.35
C ALA A 206 -6.82 11.00 -2.56
N ALA A 207 -5.85 11.43 -3.38
CA ALA A 207 -5.74 12.79 -3.84
C ALA A 207 -5.56 12.86 -5.36
N ARG A 208 -6.01 13.95 -5.96
CA ARG A 208 -5.68 14.36 -7.31
C ARG A 208 -4.52 15.34 -7.22
N LEU A 209 -3.36 14.97 -7.75
CA LEU A 209 -2.14 15.74 -7.71
C LEU A 209 -1.78 16.25 -9.09
N THR A 210 -1.47 17.54 -9.20
CA THR A 210 -1.00 18.17 -10.44
C THR A 210 0.47 18.48 -10.30
N PHE A 211 1.25 18.08 -11.30
CA PHE A 211 2.69 18.32 -11.40
C PHE A 211 2.98 19.23 -12.57
N THR A 212 3.73 20.30 -12.36
CA THR A 212 4.04 21.31 -13.37
C THR A 212 5.51 21.44 -13.65
N THR A 213 5.84 21.89 -14.86
CA THR A 213 7.22 22.19 -15.27
C THR A 213 7.27 23.39 -16.21
N ASP A 214 8.26 24.24 -16.01
CA ASP A 214 8.63 25.30 -16.97
C ASP A 214 9.64 24.80 -18.01
N GLY A 215 10.25 23.62 -17.72
CA GLY A 215 11.21 22.98 -18.59
C GLY A 215 10.58 22.30 -19.80
N ARG A 216 11.42 21.60 -20.57
CA ARG A 216 10.96 20.82 -21.74
C ARG A 216 10.47 19.43 -21.29
N PRO A 217 9.20 19.08 -21.51
CA PRO A 217 8.70 17.74 -21.24
C PRO A 217 9.39 16.68 -22.11
N GLY A 218 9.61 15.49 -21.55
CA GLY A 218 10.19 14.35 -22.25
C GLY A 218 9.26 13.74 -23.30
N ARG A 219 9.78 12.79 -24.06
CA ARG A 219 9.09 12.18 -25.21
C ARG A 219 7.78 11.53 -24.83
N TYR A 220 7.81 10.69 -23.79
CA TYR A 220 6.60 9.89 -23.42
C TYR A 220 5.51 10.77 -22.85
N VAL A 221 5.86 11.75 -22.02
CA VAL A 221 4.88 12.71 -21.51
C VAL A 221 4.22 13.49 -22.66
N ARG A 222 4.99 13.96 -23.64
CA ARG A 222 4.41 14.66 -24.81
C ARG A 222 3.48 13.80 -25.65
N GLN A 223 3.64 12.47 -25.58
CA GLN A 223 2.83 11.53 -26.37
C GLN A 223 1.58 11.04 -25.66
N THR A 224 1.51 11.16 -24.33
CA THR A 224 0.46 10.57 -23.51
C THR A 224 -0.37 11.58 -22.73
N ALA A 225 0.22 12.70 -22.36
CA ALA A 225 -0.46 13.71 -21.56
C ALA A 225 -1.23 14.71 -22.42
N ALA A 226 -2.44 15.05 -22.00
CA ALA A 226 -3.24 16.09 -22.65
C ALA A 226 -2.53 17.46 -22.56
N THR A 227 -1.88 17.74 -21.43
CA THR A 227 -1.13 18.96 -21.17
C THR A 227 0.26 18.58 -20.65
N PRO A 228 1.29 18.46 -21.52
CA PRO A 228 2.59 17.97 -21.12
C PRO A 228 3.29 18.79 -20.03
N ARG A 229 2.96 20.06 -19.85
CA ARG A 229 3.52 20.94 -18.81
C ARG A 229 2.76 20.93 -17.50
N ALA A 230 1.59 20.27 -17.45
CA ALA A 230 0.74 20.17 -16.26
C ALA A 230 0.09 18.80 -16.22
N LEU A 231 0.76 17.84 -15.57
CA LEU A 231 0.30 16.46 -15.44
C LEU A 231 -0.59 16.32 -14.21
N THR A 232 -1.74 15.69 -14.36
CA THR A 232 -2.60 15.38 -13.21
C THR A 232 -2.77 13.88 -13.08
N LEU A 233 -2.40 13.33 -11.92
CA LEU A 233 -2.53 11.92 -11.57
C LEU A 233 -3.31 11.80 -10.26
N ARG A 234 -3.89 10.63 -10.02
CA ARG A 234 -4.39 10.27 -8.70
C ARG A 234 -3.32 9.47 -7.97
N VAL A 235 -3.05 9.86 -6.74
CA VAL A 235 -2.20 9.11 -5.80
C VAL A 235 -3.09 8.57 -4.70
N ARG A 236 -2.87 7.34 -4.31
CA ARG A 236 -3.58 6.65 -3.23
C ARG A 236 -2.62 6.31 -2.11
N HIS A 237 -3.12 6.42 -0.89
CA HIS A 237 -2.49 6.02 0.35
C HIS A 237 -3.36 4.95 0.99
N SER A 238 -2.85 3.75 1.11
CA SER A 238 -3.56 2.61 1.69
C SER A 238 -3.00 2.32 3.08
N LEU A 239 -3.87 2.32 4.08
CA LEU A 239 -3.60 1.85 5.44
C LEU A 239 -4.24 0.47 5.57
N ILE A 240 -3.45 -0.59 5.65
CA ILE A 240 -3.89 -1.97 5.56
C ILE A 240 -3.63 -2.67 6.89
N ALA A 241 -4.61 -3.42 7.37
CA ALA A 241 -4.46 -4.28 8.53
C ALA A 241 -3.35 -5.30 8.30
N LEU A 242 -2.44 -5.41 9.26
CA LEU A 242 -1.47 -6.50 9.27
C LEU A 242 -2.10 -7.71 9.96
N PRO A 243 -2.06 -8.89 9.34
CA PRO A 243 -2.64 -10.09 9.94
C PRO A 243 -1.88 -10.49 11.21
N ASP A 244 -2.56 -11.24 12.07
CA ASP A 244 -1.88 -11.98 13.12
C ASP A 244 -0.91 -12.99 12.50
N THR A 245 0.29 -13.05 13.05
CA THR A 245 1.32 -14.01 12.62
C THR A 245 1.07 -15.41 13.16
N ALA A 246 0.11 -15.60 14.08
CA ALA A 246 -0.29 -16.91 14.54
C ALA A 246 -0.80 -17.79 13.37
N GLY A 247 -0.34 -19.01 13.32
CA GLY A 247 -0.70 -19.96 12.25
C GLY A 247 -0.03 -19.70 10.90
N TYR A 248 0.78 -18.66 10.73
CA TYR A 248 1.58 -18.44 9.52
C TYR A 248 3.08 -18.63 9.80
N THR A 249 3.68 -19.63 9.19
CA THR A 249 5.12 -19.87 9.30
C THR A 249 5.83 -19.34 8.05
N PRO A 250 6.70 -18.33 8.18
CA PRO A 250 7.52 -17.85 7.07
C PRO A 250 8.34 -19.00 6.46
N ARG A 251 8.35 -19.12 5.14
CA ARG A 251 9.10 -20.17 4.44
C ARG A 251 10.46 -19.61 4.00
N PRO A 252 11.58 -20.25 4.38
CA PRO A 252 12.88 -19.85 3.88
C PRO A 252 12.96 -19.92 2.35
N PHE A 253 13.61 -18.93 1.75
CA PHE A 253 13.81 -18.86 0.31
C PHE A 253 14.94 -19.82 -0.13
N ASP A 254 14.67 -20.59 -1.18
CA ASP A 254 15.67 -21.37 -1.90
C ASP A 254 15.94 -20.72 -3.26
N PRO A 255 17.18 -20.36 -3.61
CA PRO A 255 17.50 -19.69 -4.88
C PRO A 255 17.14 -20.51 -6.13
N ARG A 256 16.92 -21.82 -5.99
CA ARG A 256 16.48 -22.71 -7.07
C ARG A 256 14.98 -22.56 -7.39
N SER A 257 14.21 -21.93 -6.49
CA SER A 257 12.75 -21.84 -6.62
C SER A 257 12.29 -20.81 -7.63
N GLY A 258 13.07 -19.74 -7.89
CA GLY A 258 12.65 -18.61 -8.72
C GLY A 258 11.57 -17.73 -8.12
N LEU A 259 11.15 -17.95 -6.87
CA LEU A 259 10.08 -17.23 -6.20
C LEU A 259 10.55 -15.85 -5.71
N PHE A 260 9.63 -14.91 -5.57
CA PHE A 260 9.87 -13.63 -4.92
C PHE A 260 10.02 -13.80 -3.40
N TYR A 261 10.77 -12.90 -2.77
CA TYR A 261 11.06 -12.98 -1.34
C TYR A 261 11.19 -11.61 -0.69
N GLU A 262 10.94 -11.54 0.62
CA GLU A 262 11.35 -10.46 1.50
C GLU A 262 12.74 -10.79 2.09
N SER A 263 13.59 -9.77 2.26
CA SER A 263 14.97 -9.95 2.77
C SER A 263 15.24 -8.98 3.92
N TYR A 264 15.92 -9.48 4.95
CA TYR A 264 16.36 -8.67 6.10
C TYR A 264 17.67 -9.22 6.69
N LYS A 265 18.32 -8.43 7.55
CA LYS A 265 19.49 -8.84 8.32
C LYS A 265 19.06 -9.23 9.74
N ASP A 266 19.37 -10.44 10.17
CA ASP A 266 19.11 -10.92 11.52
C ASP A 266 20.39 -10.96 12.34
N TYR A 267 20.49 -10.06 13.32
CA TYR A 267 21.67 -9.92 14.19
C TYR A 267 21.77 -11.02 15.25
N SER A 268 20.72 -11.80 15.47
CA SER A 268 20.74 -12.96 16.37
C SER A 268 21.21 -14.26 15.69
N THR A 269 21.55 -14.19 14.41
CA THR A 269 22.09 -15.34 13.66
C THR A 269 23.42 -15.79 14.27
N PRO A 270 23.67 -17.12 14.44
CA PRO A 270 24.91 -17.65 14.95
C PRO A 270 26.13 -17.15 14.18
N ILE A 271 27.27 -16.95 14.91
CA ILE A 271 28.53 -16.56 14.31
C ILE A 271 28.96 -17.63 13.29
N GLY A 272 29.27 -17.20 12.08
CA GLY A 272 29.64 -18.09 10.97
C GLY A 272 28.47 -18.42 10.01
N ALA A 273 27.22 -18.11 10.38
CA ALA A 273 26.08 -18.21 9.49
C ALA A 273 25.78 -16.84 8.81
N SER A 274 25.05 -16.87 7.67
CA SER A 274 24.67 -15.64 6.99
C SER A 274 23.62 -14.88 7.80
N MET A 275 23.88 -13.62 8.09
CA MET A 275 22.92 -12.72 8.69
C MET A 275 21.74 -12.40 7.75
N THR A 276 21.92 -12.55 6.43
CA THR A 276 20.86 -12.27 5.46
C THR A 276 19.87 -13.41 5.48
N GLN A 277 18.67 -13.09 5.94
CA GLN A 277 17.50 -13.98 5.90
C GLN A 277 16.62 -13.60 4.70
N ARG A 278 16.00 -14.60 4.08
CA ARG A 278 15.06 -14.41 2.99
C ARG A 278 13.88 -15.32 3.23
N VAL A 279 12.66 -14.77 3.08
CA VAL A 279 11.42 -15.52 3.22
C VAL A 279 10.58 -15.36 1.95
N VAL A 280 10.05 -16.48 1.47
CA VAL A 280 9.25 -16.54 0.22
C VAL A 280 7.96 -15.76 0.39
N ASN A 281 7.59 -15.00 -0.64
CA ASN A 281 6.28 -14.38 -0.72
C ASN A 281 5.25 -15.45 -1.11
N ARG A 282 4.23 -15.67 -0.27
CA ARG A 282 3.16 -16.63 -0.54
C ARG A 282 1.86 -16.26 0.16
N HIS A 283 0.76 -16.70 -0.40
CA HIS A 283 -0.53 -16.64 0.27
C HIS A 283 -0.59 -17.57 1.49
N ARG A 284 -1.38 -17.21 2.48
CA ARG A 284 -1.79 -18.11 3.56
C ARG A 284 -2.73 -19.15 2.97
N LEU A 285 -2.42 -20.42 3.15
CA LEU A 285 -3.26 -21.52 2.70
C LEU A 285 -3.18 -22.65 3.71
N HIS A 286 -4.32 -23.03 4.25
CA HIS A 286 -4.49 -24.12 5.22
C HIS A 286 -5.59 -25.06 4.78
N CYS A 287 -5.48 -26.30 5.20
CA CYS A 287 -6.57 -27.26 5.07
C CYS A 287 -7.65 -26.97 6.12
N ALA A 288 -8.91 -26.90 5.72
CA ALA A 288 -10.04 -26.79 6.64
C ALA A 288 -10.23 -28.10 7.45
N GLU A 289 -9.92 -29.23 6.83
CA GLU A 289 -10.05 -30.58 7.39
C GLU A 289 -8.82 -31.42 7.02
N ALA A 290 -8.64 -32.55 7.68
CA ALA A 290 -7.59 -33.51 7.31
C ALA A 290 -7.80 -34.02 5.87
N PRO A 291 -6.71 -34.36 5.14
CA PRO A 291 -6.81 -34.91 3.81
C PRO A 291 -7.71 -36.16 3.73
N GLY A 292 -8.57 -36.21 2.73
CA GLY A 292 -9.41 -37.32 2.42
C GLY A 292 -8.65 -38.57 1.91
N ALA A 293 -9.37 -39.62 1.50
CA ALA A 293 -8.78 -40.85 0.98
C ALA A 293 -8.02 -40.66 -0.35
N ASP A 294 -8.32 -39.58 -1.08
CA ASP A 294 -7.64 -39.18 -2.30
C ASP A 294 -6.38 -38.30 -2.04
N GLY A 295 -6.07 -38.02 -0.77
CA GLY A 295 -4.93 -37.19 -0.36
C GLY A 295 -5.16 -35.69 -0.50
N LEU A 296 -6.40 -35.25 -0.83
CA LEU A 296 -6.76 -33.85 -0.95
C LEU A 296 -7.41 -33.33 0.31
N CYS A 297 -7.18 -32.07 0.63
CA CYS A 297 -7.91 -31.36 1.67
C CYS A 297 -8.62 -30.11 1.12
N PRO A 298 -9.84 -29.80 1.54
CA PRO A 298 -10.48 -28.54 1.20
C PRO A 298 -9.70 -27.38 1.82
N ALA A 299 -9.54 -26.31 1.06
CA ALA A 299 -8.90 -25.09 1.57
C ALA A 299 -9.83 -24.37 2.55
N GLU A 300 -9.32 -23.94 3.71
CA GLU A 300 -10.06 -23.11 4.69
C GLU A 300 -10.52 -21.79 4.05
N ALA A 301 -9.64 -21.13 3.30
CA ALA A 301 -9.94 -19.94 2.52
C ALA A 301 -9.24 -20.06 1.16
N PRO A 302 -9.99 -20.22 0.06
CA PRO A 302 -9.41 -20.32 -1.28
C PRO A 302 -8.78 -18.98 -1.69
N ILE A 303 -7.71 -19.06 -2.46
CA ILE A 303 -7.09 -17.92 -3.14
C ILE A 303 -7.94 -17.60 -4.38
N VAL A 304 -8.65 -16.48 -4.35
CA VAL A 304 -9.49 -16.06 -5.49
C VAL A 304 -8.89 -14.83 -6.14
N TYR A 305 -8.62 -14.89 -7.44
CA TYR A 305 -8.25 -13.75 -8.25
C TYR A 305 -9.43 -13.25 -9.06
N TYR A 306 -9.56 -11.94 -9.16
CA TYR A 306 -10.66 -11.29 -9.85
C TYR A 306 -10.17 -10.48 -11.04
N LEU A 307 -10.63 -10.86 -12.24
CA LEU A 307 -10.33 -10.16 -13.48
C LEU A 307 -11.17 -8.88 -13.59
N ASP A 308 -10.52 -7.79 -14.01
CA ASP A 308 -11.14 -6.49 -14.32
C ASP A 308 -12.33 -6.67 -15.29
N PRO A 309 -13.56 -6.31 -14.91
CA PRO A 309 -14.76 -6.46 -15.74
C PRO A 309 -14.69 -5.64 -17.05
N GLY A 310 -13.82 -4.61 -17.10
CA GLY A 310 -13.53 -3.84 -18.31
C GLY A 310 -12.74 -4.58 -19.39
N THR A 311 -12.39 -5.85 -19.16
CA THR A 311 -11.69 -6.68 -20.16
C THR A 311 -12.67 -7.13 -21.25
N PRO A 312 -12.41 -6.85 -22.54
CA PRO A 312 -13.33 -7.23 -23.64
C PRO A 312 -13.19 -8.70 -24.02
N GLU A 313 -14.26 -9.27 -24.60
CA GLU A 313 -14.17 -10.55 -25.31
C GLU A 313 -13.42 -10.38 -26.65
N PRO A 314 -12.73 -11.41 -27.15
CA PRO A 314 -12.52 -12.76 -26.58
C PRO A 314 -11.33 -12.83 -25.59
N VAL A 315 -10.71 -11.69 -25.30
CA VAL A 315 -9.53 -11.61 -24.41
C VAL A 315 -9.88 -11.99 -22.98
N ARG A 316 -11.06 -11.61 -22.50
CA ARG A 316 -11.57 -11.96 -21.16
C ARG A 316 -11.56 -13.48 -20.94
N SER A 317 -12.19 -14.22 -21.84
CA SER A 317 -12.21 -15.68 -21.79
C SER A 317 -10.80 -16.29 -21.79
N ALA A 318 -9.92 -15.82 -22.67
CA ALA A 318 -8.55 -16.30 -22.73
C ALA A 318 -7.74 -16.03 -21.46
N LEU A 319 -7.91 -14.86 -20.82
CA LEU A 319 -7.25 -14.53 -19.56
C LEU A 319 -7.75 -15.40 -18.40
N LEU A 320 -9.06 -15.62 -18.31
CA LEU A 320 -9.64 -16.51 -17.30
C LEU A 320 -9.14 -17.93 -17.44
N ASP A 321 -9.14 -18.47 -18.68
CA ASP A 321 -8.66 -19.82 -18.97
C ASP A 321 -7.20 -20.00 -18.54
N GLY A 322 -6.33 -19.07 -18.96
CA GLY A 322 -4.90 -19.14 -18.62
C GLY A 322 -4.62 -19.02 -17.13
N ALA A 323 -5.28 -18.09 -16.46
CA ALA A 323 -5.10 -17.91 -15.02
C ALA A 323 -5.60 -19.13 -14.20
N ARG A 324 -6.65 -19.83 -14.67
CA ARG A 324 -7.20 -21.03 -14.03
C ARG A 324 -6.27 -22.23 -14.05
N TRP A 325 -5.26 -22.29 -14.90
CA TRP A 325 -4.30 -23.40 -14.93
C TRP A 325 -3.60 -23.63 -13.59
N TRP A 326 -3.45 -22.61 -12.77
CA TRP A 326 -2.87 -22.76 -11.43
C TRP A 326 -3.70 -23.63 -10.48
N ALA A 327 -5.00 -23.81 -10.74
CA ALA A 327 -5.84 -24.73 -9.95
C ALA A 327 -5.29 -26.17 -9.98
N GLU A 328 -4.72 -26.60 -11.12
CA GLU A 328 -4.09 -27.93 -11.24
C GLU A 328 -2.86 -28.06 -10.35
N ALA A 329 -2.05 -27.00 -10.24
CA ALA A 329 -0.85 -26.97 -9.38
C ALA A 329 -1.23 -27.07 -7.90
N PHE A 330 -2.28 -26.36 -7.45
CA PHE A 330 -2.77 -26.47 -6.08
C PHE A 330 -3.36 -27.84 -5.79
N ARG A 331 -4.10 -28.44 -6.74
CA ARG A 331 -4.58 -29.81 -6.62
C ARG A 331 -3.43 -30.81 -6.51
N ALA A 332 -2.39 -30.68 -7.35
CA ALA A 332 -1.21 -31.54 -7.28
C ALA A 332 -0.44 -31.36 -5.95
N ALA A 333 -0.56 -30.19 -5.31
CA ALA A 333 -0.01 -29.91 -3.98
C ALA A 333 -0.86 -30.44 -2.81
N GLY A 334 -1.97 -31.14 -3.09
CA GLY A 334 -2.83 -31.77 -2.09
C GLY A 334 -4.01 -30.91 -1.62
N TYR A 335 -4.36 -29.85 -2.36
CA TYR A 335 -5.51 -29.01 -2.00
C TYR A 335 -6.68 -29.18 -2.98
N GLU A 336 -7.88 -29.21 -2.45
CA GLU A 336 -9.12 -29.17 -3.21
C GLU A 336 -9.67 -27.73 -3.21
N ASP A 337 -10.08 -27.25 -4.39
CA ASP A 337 -10.70 -25.92 -4.59
C ASP A 337 -9.94 -24.72 -3.97
N ALA A 338 -8.62 -24.85 -3.81
CA ALA A 338 -7.81 -23.85 -3.15
C ALA A 338 -7.51 -22.59 -4.00
N TYR A 339 -7.77 -22.65 -5.31
CA TYR A 339 -7.49 -21.55 -6.22
C TYR A 339 -8.61 -21.38 -7.26
N ARG A 340 -9.07 -20.13 -7.41
CA ARG A 340 -10.14 -19.77 -8.35
C ARG A 340 -9.83 -18.47 -9.06
N VAL A 341 -10.37 -18.32 -10.29
CA VAL A 341 -10.34 -17.05 -11.02
C VAL A 341 -11.72 -16.74 -11.57
N GLU A 342 -12.18 -15.53 -11.26
CA GLU A 342 -13.53 -15.07 -11.57
C GLU A 342 -13.47 -13.64 -12.14
N VAL A 343 -14.56 -13.15 -12.73
CA VAL A 343 -14.71 -11.74 -13.04
C VAL A 343 -15.13 -11.01 -11.77
N LEU A 344 -14.56 -9.84 -11.49
CA LEU A 344 -14.92 -9.04 -10.32
C LEU A 344 -16.41 -8.66 -10.38
N PRO A 345 -17.23 -9.06 -9.40
CA PRO A 345 -18.65 -8.73 -9.39
C PRO A 345 -18.86 -7.23 -9.14
N ASP A 346 -19.98 -6.69 -9.63
CA ASP A 346 -20.34 -5.26 -9.47
C ASP A 346 -20.47 -4.82 -8.00
N SER A 347 -20.75 -5.76 -7.10
CA SER A 347 -20.86 -5.53 -5.65
C SER A 347 -19.50 -5.41 -4.95
N ALA A 348 -18.40 -5.78 -5.61
CA ALA A 348 -17.05 -5.77 -5.04
C ALA A 348 -16.27 -4.53 -5.50
N ASP A 349 -15.45 -4.00 -4.60
CA ASP A 349 -14.55 -2.88 -4.92
C ASP A 349 -13.11 -3.42 -5.02
N PRO A 350 -12.41 -3.21 -6.15
CA PRO A 350 -11.04 -3.68 -6.31
C PRO A 350 -10.05 -2.99 -5.36
N MET A 351 -10.47 -1.95 -4.64
CA MET A 351 -9.65 -1.28 -3.62
C MET A 351 -9.66 -2.03 -2.27
N ASP A 352 -10.67 -2.84 -2.01
CA ASP A 352 -10.69 -3.70 -0.82
C ASP A 352 -9.54 -4.71 -0.88
N VAL A 353 -8.72 -4.76 0.18
CA VAL A 353 -7.53 -5.60 0.23
C VAL A 353 -7.84 -7.09 0.10
N ARG A 354 -9.03 -7.51 0.46
CA ARG A 354 -9.48 -8.90 0.42
C ARG A 354 -9.65 -9.48 -1.00
N TYR A 355 -9.67 -8.63 -2.04
CA TYR A 355 -9.80 -9.06 -3.43
C TYR A 355 -8.44 -9.00 -4.15
N ASN A 356 -7.87 -10.15 -4.53
CA ASN A 356 -6.74 -10.20 -5.47
C ASN A 356 -7.23 -9.79 -6.86
N VAL A 357 -6.50 -8.96 -7.58
CA VAL A 357 -6.97 -8.36 -8.83
C VAL A 357 -6.04 -8.62 -10.00
N ILE A 358 -6.64 -8.90 -11.16
CA ILE A 358 -5.98 -8.95 -12.47
C ILE A 358 -6.52 -7.75 -13.25
N GLN A 359 -5.72 -6.68 -13.34
CA GLN A 359 -6.12 -5.43 -13.99
C GLN A 359 -5.82 -5.45 -15.47
N TRP A 360 -6.78 -4.98 -16.29
CA TRP A 360 -6.63 -4.72 -17.70
C TRP A 360 -6.27 -3.25 -17.94
N VAL A 361 -5.04 -2.97 -18.43
CA VAL A 361 -4.49 -1.63 -18.50
C VAL A 361 -4.22 -1.20 -19.94
N HIS A 362 -4.76 -0.03 -20.31
CA HIS A 362 -4.52 0.59 -21.60
C HIS A 362 -3.28 1.49 -21.57
N ARG A 363 -2.40 1.34 -22.54
CA ARG A 363 -1.17 2.11 -22.70
C ARG A 363 -1.01 2.53 -24.16
N ARG A 364 -0.40 3.68 -24.37
CA ARG A 364 0.05 4.09 -25.70
C ARG A 364 1.36 3.39 -26.09
N THR A 365 2.28 3.25 -25.14
CA THR A 365 3.55 2.59 -25.38
C THR A 365 3.42 1.09 -25.21
N ARG A 366 4.11 0.34 -26.06
CA ARG A 366 4.29 -1.09 -25.83
C ARG A 366 5.09 -1.28 -24.55
N GLY A 367 4.71 -2.24 -23.76
CA GLY A 367 5.38 -2.55 -22.51
C GLY A 367 5.07 -3.98 -22.13
N TRP A 368 5.56 -4.37 -21.00
CA TRP A 368 5.35 -5.69 -20.42
C TRP A 368 4.17 -5.67 -19.46
N SER A 369 3.55 -6.82 -19.30
CA SER A 369 2.68 -7.11 -18.16
C SER A 369 3.55 -7.44 -16.95
N TYR A 370 3.00 -7.40 -15.75
CA TYR A 370 3.73 -7.78 -14.54
C TYR A 370 2.78 -8.24 -13.44
N GLY A 371 3.20 -9.27 -12.71
CA GLY A 371 2.65 -9.64 -11.42
C GLY A 371 3.27 -8.80 -10.32
N ALA A 372 2.47 -8.43 -9.35
CA ALA A 372 2.89 -7.76 -8.13
C ALA A 372 2.01 -8.21 -6.96
N SER A 373 2.42 -7.92 -5.75
CA SER A 373 1.63 -8.21 -4.56
C SER A 373 1.83 -7.17 -3.46
N VAL A 374 0.80 -7.00 -2.65
CA VAL A 374 0.89 -6.34 -1.36
C VAL A 374 1.24 -7.42 -0.35
N THR A 375 2.45 -7.38 0.16
CA THR A 375 3.02 -8.43 1.02
C THR A 375 3.36 -7.85 2.39
N ASP A 376 3.11 -8.60 3.45
CA ASP A 376 3.61 -8.27 4.78
C ASP A 376 5.14 -8.47 4.85
N PRO A 377 5.93 -7.40 4.99
CA PRO A 377 7.39 -7.54 5.00
C PRO A 377 7.93 -8.21 6.25
N ARG A 378 7.09 -8.46 7.27
CA ARG A 378 7.48 -9.19 8.49
C ARG A 378 7.60 -10.69 8.24
N THR A 379 6.75 -11.24 7.34
CA THR A 379 6.54 -12.68 7.18
C THR A 379 6.65 -13.19 5.75
N GLY A 380 6.50 -12.33 4.74
CA GLY A 380 6.35 -12.72 3.34
C GLY A 380 4.91 -13.12 2.96
N GLU A 381 3.92 -12.94 3.86
CA GLU A 381 2.54 -13.24 3.53
C GLU A 381 1.97 -12.28 2.50
N ILE A 382 1.41 -12.81 1.41
CA ILE A 382 0.72 -12.01 0.40
C ILE A 382 -0.68 -11.70 0.91
N LEU A 383 -0.95 -10.41 1.12
CA LEU A 383 -2.25 -9.89 1.56
C LEU A 383 -3.17 -9.62 0.38
N LYS A 384 -2.59 -9.28 -0.79
CA LYS A 384 -3.34 -9.02 -2.01
C LYS A 384 -2.44 -9.25 -3.22
N GLY A 385 -2.87 -10.11 -4.12
CA GLY A 385 -2.30 -10.22 -5.47
C GLY A 385 -2.74 -9.03 -6.34
N HIS A 386 -1.82 -8.51 -7.14
CA HIS A 386 -2.03 -7.30 -7.95
C HIS A 386 -1.36 -7.43 -9.32
N VAL A 387 -2.03 -8.10 -10.23
CA VAL A 387 -1.54 -8.37 -11.58
C VAL A 387 -1.95 -7.25 -12.54
N THR A 388 -1.06 -6.85 -13.43
CA THR A 388 -1.30 -5.80 -14.42
C THR A 388 -1.01 -6.31 -15.83
N LEU A 389 -2.07 -6.44 -16.64
CA LEU A 389 -1.99 -6.94 -18.01
C LEU A 389 -2.24 -5.81 -19.02
N GLY A 390 -1.30 -5.65 -19.95
CA GLY A 390 -1.33 -4.57 -20.93
C GLY A 390 -2.17 -4.94 -22.18
N SER A 391 -3.17 -4.12 -22.50
CA SER A 391 -4.09 -4.33 -23.62
C SER A 391 -3.42 -4.34 -25.01
N GLN A 392 -2.25 -3.72 -25.14
CA GLN A 392 -1.49 -3.73 -26.40
C GLN A 392 -0.89 -5.11 -26.72
N ARG A 393 -0.83 -6.01 -25.72
CA ARG A 393 -0.22 -7.33 -25.88
C ARG A 393 -0.96 -8.19 -26.91
N VAL A 394 -2.29 -8.24 -26.85
CA VAL A 394 -3.08 -9.01 -27.81
C VAL A 394 -2.85 -8.55 -29.26
N ARG A 395 -2.80 -7.23 -29.48
CA ARG A 395 -2.52 -6.67 -30.82
C ARG A 395 -1.10 -6.96 -31.29
N GLN A 396 -0.14 -6.94 -30.38
CA GLN A 396 1.24 -7.29 -30.68
C GLN A 396 1.37 -8.78 -31.06
N ASP A 397 0.74 -9.65 -30.30
CA ASP A 397 0.77 -11.09 -30.56
C ASP A 397 0.03 -11.43 -31.86
N TYR A 398 -1.04 -10.72 -32.19
CA TYR A 398 -1.70 -10.82 -33.48
C TYR A 398 -0.76 -10.45 -34.65
N LEU A 399 -0.05 -9.33 -34.56
CA LEU A 399 0.92 -8.92 -35.57
C LEU A 399 2.11 -9.90 -35.71
N LEU A 400 2.52 -10.52 -34.57
CA LEU A 400 3.53 -11.58 -34.60
C LEU A 400 3.01 -12.82 -35.34
N ALA A 401 1.76 -13.24 -35.07
CA ALA A 401 1.12 -14.33 -35.75
C ALA A 401 1.02 -14.07 -37.28
N GLU A 402 0.61 -12.86 -37.65
CA GLU A 402 0.56 -12.42 -39.05
C GLU A 402 1.93 -12.54 -39.74
N GLY A 403 3.03 -12.15 -39.06
CA GLY A 403 4.37 -12.30 -39.61
C GLY A 403 4.88 -13.75 -39.71
N LEU A 404 4.41 -14.65 -38.83
CA LEU A 404 4.87 -16.04 -38.75
C LEU A 404 4.06 -16.98 -39.66
N LEU A 405 2.75 -16.73 -39.81
CA LEU A 405 1.84 -17.60 -40.56
C LEU A 405 1.76 -17.27 -42.05
N ALA A 406 2.69 -16.47 -42.59
CA ALA A 406 2.81 -16.09 -44.00
C ALA A 406 1.54 -15.48 -44.62
N PRO A 407 1.09 -14.35 -44.12
CA PRO A 407 -0.18 -13.72 -44.50
C PRO A 407 -0.21 -13.15 -45.92
N TYR A 408 0.91 -13.15 -46.62
CA TYR A 408 1.01 -12.61 -47.98
C TYR A 408 0.56 -13.61 -49.07
N GLN A 409 0.14 -14.81 -48.71
CA GLN A 409 -0.44 -15.79 -49.61
C GLN A 409 -1.95 -15.53 -49.80
N GLY A 410 -2.25 -14.59 -50.62
CA GLY A 410 -3.62 -14.18 -50.90
C GLY A 410 -4.05 -12.96 -50.13
N ALA A 411 -4.78 -12.08 -50.79
CA ALA A 411 -5.51 -11.01 -50.11
C ALA A 411 -6.30 -11.62 -48.96
N ARG A 412 -6.17 -11.08 -47.78
CA ARG A 412 -7.04 -11.40 -46.66
C ARG A 412 -8.46 -11.34 -47.19
N ALA A 413 -9.08 -12.49 -47.37
CA ALA A 413 -10.44 -12.52 -47.85
C ALA A 413 -11.28 -11.76 -46.80
N ASP A 414 -11.86 -10.65 -47.20
CA ASP A 414 -12.92 -10.01 -46.45
C ASP A 414 -13.95 -11.09 -46.16
N GLY A 415 -13.95 -11.67 -44.95
CA GLY A 415 -14.91 -12.68 -44.58
C GLY A 415 -14.44 -13.93 -43.85
N ILE A 416 -13.19 -14.05 -43.37
CA ILE A 416 -12.86 -15.10 -42.38
C ILE A 416 -13.56 -14.75 -41.08
N PRO A 417 -14.46 -15.61 -40.58
CA PRO A 417 -15.06 -15.43 -39.27
C PRO A 417 -13.97 -15.24 -38.18
N ALA A 418 -14.21 -14.43 -37.17
CA ALA A 418 -13.20 -14.13 -36.14
C ALA A 418 -12.81 -15.41 -35.36
N ASP A 419 -13.68 -16.38 -35.25
CA ASP A 419 -13.48 -17.70 -34.63
C ASP A 419 -12.65 -18.66 -35.49
N GLU A 420 -12.50 -18.39 -36.79
CA GLU A 420 -11.69 -19.16 -37.70
C GLU A 420 -10.35 -18.48 -38.09
N ASP A 421 -10.05 -17.29 -37.52
CA ASP A 421 -8.81 -16.56 -37.79
C ASP A 421 -7.62 -17.17 -37.01
N PRO A 422 -6.69 -17.87 -37.68
CA PRO A 422 -5.56 -18.55 -37.01
C PRO A 422 -4.60 -17.57 -36.35
N MET A 423 -4.57 -16.32 -36.77
CA MET A 423 -3.75 -15.28 -36.16
C MET A 423 -4.37 -14.83 -34.82
N LEU A 424 -5.70 -14.73 -34.77
CA LEU A 424 -6.42 -14.46 -33.51
C LEU A 424 -6.29 -15.64 -32.56
N GLU A 425 -6.44 -16.87 -33.02
CA GLU A 425 -6.27 -18.09 -32.23
C GLU A 425 -4.88 -18.12 -31.57
N MET A 426 -3.80 -17.90 -32.34
CA MET A 426 -2.44 -17.83 -31.83
C MET A 426 -2.28 -16.70 -30.82
N ALA A 427 -2.83 -15.51 -31.10
CA ALA A 427 -2.75 -14.39 -30.17
C ALA A 427 -3.44 -14.71 -28.84
N LEU A 428 -4.63 -15.34 -28.87
CA LEU A 428 -5.36 -15.73 -27.67
C LEU A 428 -4.65 -16.86 -26.90
N ALA A 429 -4.00 -17.82 -27.60
CA ALA A 429 -3.17 -18.82 -26.92
C ALA A 429 -2.00 -18.18 -26.16
N ARG A 430 -1.35 -17.17 -26.72
CA ARG A 430 -0.31 -16.40 -26.04
C ARG A 430 -0.85 -15.55 -24.88
N ILE A 431 -2.08 -15.06 -24.98
CA ILE A 431 -2.76 -14.36 -23.86
C ILE A 431 -3.06 -15.33 -22.71
N ARG A 432 -3.47 -16.58 -22.98
CA ARG A 432 -3.60 -17.63 -21.94
C ARG A 432 -2.26 -17.86 -21.22
N GLN A 433 -1.19 -18.06 -21.99
CA GLN A 433 0.17 -18.22 -21.45
C GLN A 433 0.58 -17.01 -20.60
N LEU A 434 0.36 -15.78 -21.08
CA LEU A 434 0.66 -14.57 -20.36
C LEU A 434 -0.08 -14.51 -19.02
N SER A 435 -1.38 -14.82 -19.04
CA SER A 435 -2.20 -14.81 -17.82
C SER A 435 -1.68 -15.80 -16.80
N ALA A 436 -1.37 -17.03 -17.21
CA ALA A 436 -0.77 -18.03 -16.31
C ALA A 436 0.58 -17.55 -15.74
N HIS A 437 1.42 -16.90 -16.57
CA HIS A 437 2.74 -16.42 -16.16
C HIS A 437 2.69 -15.27 -15.13
N GLU A 438 1.83 -14.30 -15.36
CA GLU A 438 1.79 -13.08 -14.52
C GLU A 438 1.03 -13.28 -13.20
N VAL A 439 0.20 -14.31 -13.10
CA VAL A 439 -0.52 -14.67 -11.88
C VAL A 439 0.35 -15.57 -10.96
N GLY A 440 1.20 -16.39 -11.54
CA GLY A 440 2.14 -17.28 -10.83
C GLY A 440 3.42 -16.60 -10.43
#